data_9165822fd581fe934d17eb21f1d8f410
#
_entry.id   9165822fd581fe934d17eb21f1d8f410
#
_cell.length_a   1.000
_cell.length_b   1.000
_cell.length_c   1.000
_cell.angle_alpha   90.00
_cell.angle_beta   90.00
_cell.angle_gamma   90.00
#
_symmetry.space_group_name_H-M   'P 1'
#
loop_
_entity.id
_entity.type
_entity.pdbx_description
1 polymer ?
#
loop_
_entity_poly.entity_id
_entity_poly.type
_entity_poly.pdbx_seq_one_letter_code
_entity_poly.pdbx_strand_id
1 'polypeptide(L)'
;VLDRIVGYKLSPFLWKNIRGGSSLSAGRVQSVAVSLIVDREREIQSFVPEEYWSIDAKLCEKGETSAFAAKLQTKNDEKFDIHNEEEANAVLAELKSVPFTVSGVKKSIRKKQPAPPFITSTLQQEASIKLGFQSRRTMRIAQELYEGVDVPGMGAVGLITYMRTDSLRISAEARAAAAEYIEQVYGKEYLPSSAKVYKSKGNVQDAHEAIRPTMPGLAPARLKDCLSSDQYKLYKLVWDRFIASQMAPALYDTVSIDIAAGAYGFKASGFTVQFDGFTVLYPYGDEEKSSIPKHAAEGDVLKVRELKPNQHFTAPPSRFTEASLIKALEENGIGRPSTYSPIITTIISHNYVEREGKALKPTSLGMVI
;
A
#
# COMPACT_ATOMS: atom_id res chain seq x y z
N VAL A 1 25.45 -23.44 -5.23
CA VAL A 1 25.56 -24.84 -5.77
C VAL A 1 24.18 -25.34 -6.18
N LEU A 2 23.16 -25.32 -5.31
CA LEU A 2 21.82 -25.89 -5.60
C LEU A 2 21.14 -25.26 -6.82
N ASP A 3 21.20 -23.92 -7.00
CA ASP A 3 20.60 -23.24 -8.17
C ASP A 3 21.25 -23.68 -9.49
N ARG A 4 22.55 -23.91 -9.48
CA ARG A 4 23.25 -24.45 -10.66
C ARG A 4 22.79 -25.87 -10.96
N ILE A 5 22.70 -26.73 -9.95
CA ILE A 5 22.26 -28.13 -10.14
C ILE A 5 20.83 -28.15 -10.71
N VAL A 6 19.92 -27.38 -10.16
CA VAL A 6 18.54 -27.27 -10.66
C VAL A 6 18.51 -26.75 -12.08
N GLY A 7 19.23 -25.65 -12.38
CA GLY A 7 19.30 -25.08 -13.71
C GLY A 7 19.86 -26.05 -14.76
N TYR A 8 20.96 -26.71 -14.44
CA TYR A 8 21.60 -27.68 -15.36
C TYR A 8 20.76 -28.95 -15.61
N LYS A 9 19.92 -29.36 -14.65
CA LYS A 9 19.05 -30.53 -14.83
C LYS A 9 17.73 -30.14 -15.50
N LEU A 10 17.12 -29.06 -15.16
CA LEU A 10 15.80 -28.69 -15.66
C LEU A 10 15.83 -27.93 -16.99
N SER A 11 16.83 -27.09 -17.24
CA SER A 11 16.90 -26.37 -18.52
C SER A 11 16.99 -27.28 -19.73
N PRO A 12 17.83 -28.34 -19.74
CA PRO A 12 17.84 -29.33 -20.84
C PRO A 12 16.51 -30.07 -21.00
N PHE A 13 15.79 -30.32 -19.89
CA PHE A 13 14.46 -30.95 -19.95
C PHE A 13 13.47 -30.04 -20.69
N LEU A 14 13.49 -28.73 -20.41
CA LEU A 14 12.67 -27.74 -21.11
C LEU A 14 13.02 -27.69 -22.60
N TRP A 15 14.31 -27.70 -22.96
CA TRP A 15 14.76 -27.67 -24.37
C TRP A 15 14.28 -28.87 -25.15
N LYS A 16 14.22 -30.03 -24.51
CA LYS A 16 13.78 -31.28 -25.14
C LYS A 16 12.27 -31.35 -25.35
N ASN A 17 11.50 -30.76 -24.45
CA ASN A 17 10.06 -30.94 -24.43
C ASN A 17 9.28 -29.75 -25.01
N ILE A 18 9.91 -28.58 -25.12
CA ILE A 18 9.26 -27.35 -25.63
C ILE A 18 9.89 -26.96 -26.96
N ARG A 19 9.08 -26.90 -28.03
CA ARG A 19 9.55 -26.50 -29.36
C ARG A 19 10.13 -25.09 -29.34
N GLY A 20 11.35 -24.91 -29.89
CA GLY A 20 12.05 -23.62 -29.85
C GLY A 20 12.71 -23.29 -28.52
N GLY A 21 12.81 -24.27 -27.62
CA GLY A 21 13.23 -24.06 -26.22
C GLY A 21 14.73 -23.93 -25.96
N SER A 22 15.60 -23.80 -26.96
CA SER A 22 17.07 -23.76 -26.77
C SER A 22 17.59 -22.59 -25.91
N SER A 23 16.78 -21.54 -25.71
CA SER A 23 17.10 -20.41 -24.86
C SER A 23 16.37 -20.43 -23.50
N LEU A 24 15.57 -21.48 -23.22
CA LEU A 24 14.81 -21.55 -21.97
C LEU A 24 15.73 -21.90 -20.80
N SER A 25 15.49 -21.27 -19.68
CA SER A 25 16.19 -21.58 -18.44
C SER A 25 15.22 -21.75 -17.27
N ALA A 26 15.50 -22.75 -16.44
CA ALA A 26 14.82 -22.94 -15.17
C ALA A 26 15.73 -22.50 -14.03
N GLY A 27 15.14 -21.92 -12.99
CA GLY A 27 15.83 -21.57 -11.77
C GLY A 27 14.86 -21.51 -10.61
N ARG A 28 15.27 -21.93 -9.42
CA ARG A 28 14.38 -22.08 -8.27
C ARG A 28 13.51 -20.85 -8.02
N VAL A 29 14.09 -19.65 -8.01
CA VAL A 29 13.38 -18.42 -7.65
C VAL A 29 12.58 -17.88 -8.85
N GLN A 30 13.17 -17.90 -10.06
CA GLN A 30 12.45 -17.44 -11.26
C GLN A 30 11.25 -18.32 -11.57
N SER A 31 11.36 -19.64 -11.43
CA SER A 31 10.23 -20.55 -11.69
C SER A 31 9.11 -20.33 -10.69
N VAL A 32 9.42 -20.10 -9.42
CA VAL A 32 8.38 -19.77 -8.41
C VAL A 32 7.73 -18.42 -8.71
N ALA A 33 8.49 -17.41 -9.14
CA ALA A 33 7.91 -16.13 -9.53
C ALA A 33 6.96 -16.26 -10.74
N VAL A 34 7.31 -17.09 -11.74
CA VAL A 34 6.43 -17.40 -12.86
C VAL A 34 5.19 -18.16 -12.37
N SER A 35 5.36 -19.18 -11.51
CA SER A 35 4.24 -19.95 -10.95
C SER A 35 3.23 -19.07 -10.24
N LEU A 36 3.67 -18.11 -9.41
CA LEU A 36 2.77 -17.16 -8.74
C LEU A 36 1.93 -16.35 -9.73
N ILE A 37 2.55 -15.90 -10.83
CA ILE A 37 1.86 -15.14 -11.87
C ILE A 37 0.89 -16.01 -12.65
N VAL A 38 1.28 -17.23 -12.98
CA VAL A 38 0.45 -18.22 -13.69
C VAL A 38 -0.75 -18.64 -12.84
N ASP A 39 -0.54 -18.94 -11.57
CA ASP A 39 -1.61 -19.32 -10.65
C ASP A 39 -2.63 -18.18 -10.49
N ARG A 40 -2.16 -16.94 -10.41
CA ARG A 40 -3.03 -15.75 -10.42
C ARG A 40 -3.82 -15.63 -11.73
N GLU A 41 -3.21 -15.90 -12.86
CA GLU A 41 -3.91 -15.83 -14.15
C GLU A 41 -4.96 -16.94 -14.29
N ARG A 42 -4.67 -18.15 -13.79
CA ARG A 42 -5.65 -19.25 -13.72
C ARG A 42 -6.83 -18.91 -12.81
N GLU A 43 -6.54 -18.30 -11.66
CA GLU A 43 -7.56 -17.81 -10.72
C GLU A 43 -8.47 -16.77 -11.38
N ILE A 44 -7.89 -15.83 -12.15
CA ILE A 44 -8.63 -14.82 -12.91
C ILE A 44 -9.49 -15.48 -13.99
N GLN A 45 -8.95 -16.45 -14.75
CA GLN A 45 -9.65 -17.12 -15.86
C GLN A 45 -10.79 -18.02 -15.37
N SER A 46 -10.67 -18.60 -14.19
CA SER A 46 -11.70 -19.46 -13.60
C SER A 46 -12.72 -18.68 -12.76
N PHE A 47 -12.50 -17.37 -12.57
CA PHE A 47 -13.36 -16.55 -11.72
C PHE A 47 -14.73 -16.36 -12.39
N VAL A 48 -15.79 -16.58 -11.61
CA VAL A 48 -17.16 -16.32 -12.00
C VAL A 48 -17.67 -15.13 -11.18
N PRO A 49 -18.01 -13.99 -11.82
CA PRO A 49 -18.58 -12.86 -11.12
C PRO A 49 -19.93 -13.20 -10.47
N GLU A 50 -20.09 -12.84 -9.22
CA GLU A 50 -21.34 -12.95 -8.47
C GLU A 50 -21.96 -11.58 -8.29
N GLU A 51 -23.26 -11.45 -8.57
CA GLU A 51 -24.01 -10.24 -8.36
C GLU A 51 -24.30 -10.04 -6.88
N TYR A 52 -24.16 -8.80 -6.41
CA TYR A 52 -24.61 -8.37 -5.10
C TYR A 52 -25.06 -6.91 -5.13
N TRP A 53 -25.83 -6.51 -4.16
CA TRP A 53 -26.37 -5.16 -4.08
C TRP A 53 -26.02 -4.50 -2.74
N SER A 54 -25.90 -3.20 -2.76
CA SER A 54 -25.79 -2.38 -1.56
C SER A 54 -26.85 -1.28 -1.58
N ILE A 55 -27.28 -0.84 -0.40
CA ILE A 55 -28.20 0.28 -0.26
C ILE A 55 -27.48 1.36 0.53
N ASP A 56 -27.32 2.52 -0.10
CA ASP A 56 -26.79 3.72 0.52
C ASP A 56 -27.95 4.68 0.84
N ALA A 57 -27.92 5.23 2.05
CA ALA A 57 -28.83 6.27 2.49
C ALA A 57 -28.11 7.60 2.60
N LYS A 58 -28.64 8.66 2.00
CA LYS A 58 -28.25 10.03 2.31
C LYS A 58 -29.21 10.58 3.36
N LEU A 59 -28.65 10.86 4.51
CA LEU A 59 -29.38 11.27 5.71
C LEU A 59 -28.94 12.66 6.16
N CYS A 60 -29.82 13.40 6.80
CA CYS A 60 -29.45 14.67 7.44
C CYS A 60 -30.13 14.78 8.82
N GLU A 61 -29.48 15.51 9.73
CA GLU A 61 -30.04 15.87 11.01
C GLU A 61 -31.23 16.82 10.82
N LYS A 62 -32.15 16.82 11.77
CA LYS A 62 -33.33 17.70 11.73
C LYS A 62 -32.88 19.15 11.83
N GLY A 63 -33.25 19.96 10.83
CA GLY A 63 -32.85 21.38 10.76
C GLY A 63 -31.56 21.66 9.99
N GLU A 64 -30.79 20.61 9.63
CA GLU A 64 -29.57 20.74 8.86
C GLU A 64 -29.79 20.54 7.37
N THR A 65 -28.97 21.20 6.55
CA THR A 65 -28.98 21.04 5.07
C THR A 65 -27.92 20.07 4.58
N SER A 66 -26.85 19.88 5.38
CA SER A 66 -25.76 18.95 5.02
C SER A 66 -26.21 17.50 5.23
N ALA A 67 -26.05 16.70 4.19
CA ALA A 67 -26.32 15.27 4.22
C ALA A 67 -25.03 14.47 4.39
N PHE A 68 -25.13 13.33 5.07
CA PHE A 68 -24.09 12.34 5.19
C PHE A 68 -24.54 10.99 4.64
N ALA A 69 -23.58 10.15 4.24
CA ALA A 69 -23.86 8.83 3.71
C ALA A 69 -23.84 7.77 4.82
N ALA A 70 -24.85 6.88 4.81
CA ALA A 70 -24.89 5.69 5.63
C ALA A 70 -25.13 4.47 4.75
N LYS A 71 -24.54 3.33 5.09
CA LYS A 71 -24.64 2.08 4.34
C LYS A 71 -25.41 1.05 5.14
N LEU A 72 -26.34 0.34 4.48
CA LEU A 72 -27.02 -0.81 5.06
C LEU A 72 -26.01 -1.91 5.38
N GLN A 73 -26.09 -2.48 6.58
CA GLN A 73 -25.16 -3.51 7.04
C GLN A 73 -25.87 -4.73 7.63
N THR A 74 -26.98 -4.53 8.34
CA THR A 74 -27.61 -5.60 9.09
C THR A 74 -29.12 -5.63 8.86
N LYS A 75 -29.71 -6.81 9.06
CA LYS A 75 -31.15 -7.01 9.24
C LYS A 75 -31.34 -7.85 10.51
N ASN A 76 -32.15 -7.36 11.46
CA ASN A 76 -32.35 -7.98 12.78
C ASN A 76 -31.04 -8.22 13.52
N ASP A 77 -30.10 -7.23 13.46
CA ASP A 77 -28.76 -7.24 14.06
C ASP A 77 -27.79 -8.29 13.47
N GLU A 78 -28.18 -9.04 12.46
CA GLU A 78 -27.34 -9.98 11.75
C GLU A 78 -26.84 -9.35 10.42
N LYS A 79 -25.63 -9.77 9.97
CA LYS A 79 -25.11 -9.35 8.67
C LYS A 79 -26.11 -9.69 7.57
N PHE A 80 -26.40 -8.74 6.71
CA PHE A 80 -27.40 -8.88 5.66
C PHE A 80 -26.77 -8.60 4.29
N ASP A 81 -26.81 -9.59 3.41
CA ASP A 81 -26.33 -9.51 2.04
C ASP A 81 -27.53 -9.54 1.08
N ILE A 82 -27.51 -8.72 0.04
CA ILE A 82 -28.56 -8.59 -0.99
C ILE A 82 -27.99 -9.14 -2.29
N HIS A 83 -28.65 -10.12 -2.89
CA HIS A 83 -28.09 -10.89 -4.01
C HIS A 83 -28.62 -10.50 -5.38
N ASN A 84 -29.77 -9.80 -5.45
CA ASN A 84 -30.40 -9.42 -6.70
C ASN A 84 -31.26 -8.15 -6.55
N GLU A 85 -31.73 -7.64 -7.69
CA GLU A 85 -32.50 -6.42 -7.76
C GLU A 85 -33.88 -6.55 -7.06
N GLU A 86 -34.48 -7.72 -7.10
CA GLU A 86 -35.80 -7.96 -6.47
C GLU A 86 -35.72 -7.83 -4.96
N GLU A 87 -34.68 -8.43 -4.34
CA GLU A 87 -34.40 -8.29 -2.91
C GLU A 87 -34.08 -6.83 -2.55
N ALA A 88 -33.28 -6.12 -3.36
CA ALA A 88 -32.98 -4.71 -3.14
C ALA A 88 -34.23 -3.83 -3.17
N ASN A 89 -35.14 -4.07 -4.12
CA ASN A 89 -36.39 -3.35 -4.25
C ASN A 89 -37.36 -3.64 -3.10
N ALA A 90 -37.41 -4.88 -2.63
CA ALA A 90 -38.20 -5.26 -1.45
C ALA A 90 -37.74 -4.52 -0.20
N VAL A 91 -36.42 -4.48 0.04
CA VAL A 91 -35.81 -3.72 1.15
C VAL A 91 -36.12 -2.23 1.03
N LEU A 92 -36.01 -1.63 -0.16
CA LEU A 92 -36.34 -0.22 -0.37
C LEU A 92 -37.80 0.09 -0.08
N ALA A 93 -38.71 -0.82 -0.42
CA ALA A 93 -40.14 -0.66 -0.13
C ALA A 93 -40.41 -0.63 1.39
N GLU A 94 -39.80 -1.53 2.16
CA GLU A 94 -39.86 -1.54 3.62
C GLU A 94 -39.26 -0.27 4.25
N LEU A 95 -38.10 0.19 3.74
CA LEU A 95 -37.40 1.36 4.27
C LEU A 95 -38.14 2.70 4.06
N LYS A 96 -39.02 2.81 3.05
CA LYS A 96 -39.79 4.02 2.78
C LYS A 96 -40.80 4.34 3.88
N SER A 97 -41.23 3.36 4.64
CA SER A 97 -42.31 3.48 5.65
C SER A 97 -41.82 3.57 7.08
N VAL A 98 -40.50 3.47 7.33
CA VAL A 98 -39.92 3.43 8.67
C VAL A 98 -39.05 4.67 8.95
N PRO A 99 -39.03 5.18 10.21
CA PRO A 99 -38.12 6.25 10.58
C PRO A 99 -36.69 5.74 10.67
N PHE A 100 -35.75 6.62 10.35
CA PHE A 100 -34.33 6.40 10.56
C PHE A 100 -33.93 7.07 11.86
N THR A 101 -33.56 6.28 12.86
CA THR A 101 -33.25 6.77 14.21
C THR A 101 -31.83 6.39 14.59
N VAL A 102 -31.07 7.31 15.14
CA VAL A 102 -29.73 7.03 15.66
C VAL A 102 -29.85 6.06 16.85
N SER A 103 -29.32 4.86 16.71
CA SER A 103 -29.33 3.83 17.75
C SER A 103 -28.05 3.81 18.59
N GLY A 104 -26.99 4.45 18.12
CA GLY A 104 -25.76 4.57 18.87
C GLY A 104 -24.75 5.49 18.20
N VAL A 105 -23.95 6.17 19.01
CA VAL A 105 -22.85 7.03 18.56
C VAL A 105 -21.58 6.65 19.31
N LYS A 106 -20.57 6.23 18.56
CA LYS A 106 -19.26 5.87 19.11
C LYS A 106 -18.21 6.87 18.65
N LYS A 107 -17.61 7.59 19.59
CA LYS A 107 -16.48 8.49 19.34
C LYS A 107 -15.20 7.86 19.86
N SER A 108 -14.12 7.93 19.11
CA SER A 108 -12.82 7.41 19.54
C SER A 108 -11.67 8.15 18.83
N ILE A 109 -10.48 8.08 19.43
CA ILE A 109 -9.27 8.60 18.82
C ILE A 109 -8.52 7.44 18.17
N ARG A 110 -8.35 7.50 16.83
CA ARG A 110 -7.53 6.56 16.08
C ARG A 110 -6.12 7.12 15.93
N LYS A 111 -5.14 6.35 16.38
CA LYS A 111 -3.73 6.68 16.25
C LYS A 111 -3.12 5.92 15.07
N LYS A 112 -2.63 6.66 14.06
CA LYS A 112 -1.96 6.10 12.90
C LYS A 112 -0.45 6.23 13.06
N GLN A 113 0.24 5.09 13.09
CA GLN A 113 1.69 5.07 13.24
C GLN A 113 2.38 5.27 11.89
N PRO A 114 3.54 5.94 11.85
CA PRO A 114 4.36 6.00 10.66
C PRO A 114 4.91 4.61 10.33
N ALA A 115 5.06 4.36 9.04
CA ALA A 115 5.71 3.14 8.59
C ALA A 115 7.24 3.24 8.80
N PRO A 116 7.95 2.09 8.92
CA PRO A 116 9.39 2.05 9.08
C PRO A 116 10.12 2.66 7.88
N PRO A 117 11.41 3.02 8.03
CA PRO A 117 12.25 3.41 6.91
C PRO A 117 12.34 2.26 5.90
N PHE A 118 12.82 2.55 4.70
CA PHE A 118 12.86 1.57 3.64
C PHE A 118 13.88 0.45 3.89
N ILE A 119 13.49 -0.74 3.46
CA ILE A 119 14.37 -1.83 3.05
C ILE A 119 14.25 -2.00 1.53
N THR A 120 15.08 -2.83 0.92
CA THR A 120 15.11 -2.98 -0.55
C THR A 120 13.73 -3.28 -1.14
N SER A 121 12.99 -4.23 -0.57
CA SER A 121 11.68 -4.62 -1.05
C SER A 121 10.66 -3.48 -0.98
N THR A 122 10.59 -2.79 0.15
CA THR A 122 9.64 -1.68 0.34
C THR A 122 10.01 -0.45 -0.48
N LEU A 123 11.31 -0.17 -0.71
CA LEU A 123 11.74 0.89 -1.61
C LEU A 123 11.30 0.61 -3.06
N GLN A 124 11.49 -0.61 -3.54
CA GLN A 124 11.07 -0.99 -4.88
C GLN A 124 9.54 -0.92 -5.04
N GLN A 125 8.79 -1.36 -4.03
CA GLN A 125 7.32 -1.28 -4.02
C GLN A 125 6.83 0.17 -4.09
N GLU A 126 7.30 1.03 -3.19
CA GLU A 126 6.86 2.44 -3.13
C GLU A 126 7.33 3.25 -4.34
N ALA A 127 8.54 3.01 -4.85
CA ALA A 127 9.03 3.65 -6.07
C ALA A 127 8.18 3.25 -7.30
N SER A 128 7.73 2.00 -7.37
CA SER A 128 6.81 1.54 -8.41
C SER A 128 5.44 2.21 -8.29
N ILE A 129 4.88 2.28 -7.09
CA ILE A 129 3.54 2.83 -6.84
C ILE A 129 3.52 4.36 -7.03
N LYS A 130 4.45 5.08 -6.37
CA LYS A 130 4.44 6.54 -6.30
C LYS A 130 5.15 7.23 -7.46
N LEU A 131 6.22 6.61 -7.98
CA LEU A 131 7.05 7.21 -9.03
C LEU A 131 6.88 6.53 -10.41
N GLY A 132 6.23 5.37 -10.46
CA GLY A 132 6.12 4.57 -11.67
C GLY A 132 7.47 3.97 -12.11
N PHE A 133 8.42 3.83 -11.20
CA PHE A 133 9.74 3.29 -11.51
C PHE A 133 9.71 1.77 -11.48
N GLN A 134 10.25 1.15 -12.52
CA GLN A 134 10.53 -0.29 -12.51
C GLN A 134 11.62 -0.60 -11.48
N SER A 135 11.60 -1.80 -10.92
CA SER A 135 12.55 -2.23 -9.89
C SER A 135 14.01 -2.09 -10.32
N ARG A 136 14.33 -2.42 -11.59
CA ARG A 136 15.68 -2.24 -12.17
C ARG A 136 16.09 -0.77 -12.19
N ARG A 137 15.19 0.14 -12.60
CA ARG A 137 15.44 1.59 -12.62
C ARG A 137 15.66 2.11 -11.21
N THR A 138 14.81 1.70 -10.25
CA THR A 138 14.93 2.07 -8.85
C THR A 138 16.29 1.69 -8.29
N MET A 139 16.73 0.45 -8.52
CA MET A 139 18.01 -0.02 -7.98
C MET A 139 19.22 0.65 -8.64
N ARG A 140 19.17 0.98 -9.93
CA ARG A 140 20.23 1.74 -10.61
C ARG A 140 20.36 3.14 -10.01
N ILE A 141 19.26 3.86 -9.84
CA ILE A 141 19.26 5.21 -9.27
C ILE A 141 19.70 5.18 -7.79
N ALA A 142 19.24 4.19 -7.03
CA ALA A 142 19.68 4.01 -5.65
C ALA A 142 21.19 3.75 -5.54
N GLN A 143 21.75 2.99 -6.48
CA GLN A 143 23.21 2.79 -6.57
C GLN A 143 23.95 4.10 -6.83
N GLU A 144 23.48 4.92 -7.77
CA GLU A 144 24.05 6.23 -8.07
C GLU A 144 24.03 7.15 -6.83
N LEU A 145 22.92 7.20 -6.12
CA LEU A 145 22.77 7.99 -4.89
C LEU A 145 23.67 7.49 -3.74
N TYR A 146 23.92 6.19 -3.68
CA TYR A 146 24.83 5.59 -2.68
C TYR A 146 26.30 5.85 -3.01
N GLU A 147 26.71 5.65 -4.27
CA GLU A 147 28.11 5.79 -4.69
C GLU A 147 28.60 7.23 -4.62
N GLY A 148 27.71 8.18 -4.80
CA GLY A 148 27.99 9.60 -4.63
C GLY A 148 27.53 10.45 -5.80
N VAL A 149 27.05 11.62 -5.46
CA VAL A 149 26.65 12.69 -6.38
C VAL A 149 27.46 13.93 -6.01
N ASP A 150 27.88 14.69 -7.02
CA ASP A 150 28.60 15.94 -6.78
C ASP A 150 27.61 16.99 -6.22
N VAL A 151 27.86 17.39 -4.97
CA VAL A 151 27.06 18.40 -4.26
C VAL A 151 27.88 19.67 -4.14
N PRO A 152 27.41 20.82 -4.64
CA PRO A 152 28.14 22.06 -4.58
C PRO A 152 28.64 22.41 -3.18
N GLY A 153 29.93 22.65 -3.03
CA GLY A 153 30.59 22.96 -1.76
C GLY A 153 30.91 21.75 -0.86
N MET A 154 30.48 20.54 -1.27
CA MET A 154 30.72 19.30 -0.50
C MET A 154 31.50 18.23 -1.30
N GLY A 155 31.57 18.37 -2.65
CA GLY A 155 32.15 17.37 -3.53
C GLY A 155 31.24 16.14 -3.69
N ALA A 156 31.82 14.98 -4.01
CA ALA A 156 31.10 13.73 -4.18
C ALA A 156 30.61 13.19 -2.83
N VAL A 157 29.29 13.12 -2.67
CA VAL A 157 28.62 12.71 -1.44
C VAL A 157 27.67 11.54 -1.71
N GLY A 158 27.84 10.43 -0.97
CA GLY A 158 26.85 9.37 -0.90
C GLY A 158 25.63 9.86 -0.12
N LEU A 159 24.50 9.98 -0.80
CA LEU A 159 23.30 10.62 -0.24
C LEU A 159 22.41 9.67 0.55
N ILE A 160 22.50 8.35 0.29
CA ILE A 160 21.73 7.32 0.99
C ILE A 160 22.65 6.22 1.51
N THR A 161 22.19 5.48 2.51
CA THR A 161 22.86 4.26 3.00
C THR A 161 22.75 3.14 1.96
N TYR A 162 23.45 2.03 2.20
CA TYR A 162 23.47 0.90 1.27
C TYR A 162 22.07 0.35 0.98
N MET A 163 21.72 0.28 -0.29
CA MET A 163 20.36 0.02 -0.75
C MET A 163 19.97 -1.46 -0.84
N ARG A 164 20.89 -2.40 -0.68
CA ARG A 164 20.60 -3.84 -0.65
C ARG A 164 20.59 -4.34 0.78
N THR A 165 19.52 -4.09 1.48
CA THR A 165 19.35 -4.40 2.89
C THR A 165 17.91 -4.84 3.21
N ASP A 166 17.77 -5.73 4.15
CA ASP A 166 16.51 -6.12 4.80
C ASP A 166 16.47 -5.66 6.27
N SER A 167 17.47 -4.88 6.70
CA SER A 167 17.57 -4.34 8.05
C SER A 167 16.73 -3.07 8.19
N LEU A 168 16.03 -2.94 9.31
CA LEU A 168 15.33 -1.74 9.75
C LEU A 168 16.11 -0.94 10.81
N ARG A 169 17.35 -1.34 11.09
CA ARG A 169 18.21 -0.67 12.06
C ARG A 169 18.54 0.75 11.63
N ILE A 170 18.59 1.65 12.58
CA ILE A 170 18.97 3.06 12.40
C ILE A 170 20.00 3.38 13.47
N SER A 171 21.13 4.00 13.12
CA SER A 171 22.12 4.42 14.09
C SER A 171 21.58 5.47 15.05
N ALA A 172 22.20 5.59 16.22
CA ALA A 172 21.82 6.59 17.21
C ALA A 172 22.02 8.01 16.69
N GLU A 173 23.13 8.24 15.97
CA GLU A 173 23.48 9.52 15.36
C GLU A 173 22.44 9.94 14.32
N ALA A 174 22.01 9.01 13.45
CA ALA A 174 21.00 9.31 12.44
C ALA A 174 19.63 9.64 13.06
N ARG A 175 19.25 8.95 14.14
CA ARG A 175 18.04 9.27 14.90
C ARG A 175 18.11 10.64 15.54
N ALA A 176 19.24 10.97 16.16
CA ALA A 176 19.44 12.27 16.79
C ALA A 176 19.39 13.41 15.75
N ALA A 177 20.06 13.25 14.62
CA ALA A 177 20.02 14.24 13.52
C ALA A 177 18.63 14.40 12.92
N ALA A 178 17.85 13.31 12.80
CA ALA A 178 16.47 13.38 12.35
C ALA A 178 15.58 14.09 13.37
N ALA A 179 15.75 13.82 14.66
CA ALA A 179 14.98 14.48 15.74
C ALA A 179 15.28 15.98 15.77
N GLU A 180 16.54 16.38 15.66
CA GLU A 180 16.94 17.79 15.57
C GLU A 180 16.27 18.49 14.38
N TYR A 181 16.32 17.86 13.19
CA TYR A 181 15.67 18.40 12.01
C TYR A 181 14.16 18.55 12.18
N ILE A 182 13.49 17.52 12.74
CA ILE A 182 12.04 17.55 12.98
C ILE A 182 11.70 18.68 13.94
N GLU A 183 12.42 18.83 15.05
CA GLU A 183 12.16 19.88 16.05
C GLU A 183 12.34 21.28 15.43
N GLN A 184 13.39 21.49 14.64
CA GLN A 184 13.68 22.78 14.02
C GLN A 184 12.66 23.19 12.93
N VAL A 185 12.17 22.22 12.14
CA VAL A 185 11.35 22.52 10.97
C VAL A 185 9.85 22.39 11.24
N TYR A 186 9.45 21.40 12.03
CA TYR A 186 8.04 21.09 12.28
C TYR A 186 7.58 21.46 13.70
N GLY A 187 8.49 21.51 14.67
CA GLY A 187 8.18 21.76 16.06
C GLY A 187 8.30 20.51 16.94
N LYS A 188 8.41 20.74 18.24
CA LYS A 188 8.61 19.70 19.24
C LYS A 188 7.46 18.71 19.33
N GLU A 189 6.24 19.15 19.04
CA GLU A 189 5.03 18.32 19.02
C GLU A 189 5.05 17.22 17.97
N TYR A 190 5.87 17.37 16.91
CA TYR A 190 6.08 16.36 15.89
C TYR A 190 7.08 15.28 16.29
N LEU A 191 7.75 15.42 17.41
CA LEU A 191 8.60 14.38 17.98
C LEU A 191 7.75 13.34 18.72
N PRO A 192 8.02 12.03 18.55
CA PRO A 192 7.33 11.00 19.30
C PRO A 192 7.74 11.06 20.79
N SER A 193 6.82 10.65 21.67
CA SER A 193 7.06 10.61 23.13
C SER A 193 8.21 9.68 23.53
N SER A 194 8.58 8.73 22.67
CA SER A 194 9.73 7.83 22.83
C SER A 194 10.34 7.55 21.47
N ALA A 195 11.65 7.32 21.44
CA ALA A 195 12.37 7.02 20.22
C ALA A 195 11.77 5.79 19.51
N LYS A 196 11.52 5.93 18.21
CA LYS A 196 11.00 4.83 17.40
C LYS A 196 12.06 3.76 17.18
N VAL A 197 11.72 2.53 17.51
CA VAL A 197 12.55 1.36 17.24
C VAL A 197 11.76 0.39 16.36
N TYR A 198 12.28 0.12 15.18
CA TYR A 198 11.70 -0.82 14.24
C TYR A 198 12.47 -2.13 14.30
N LYS A 199 11.76 -3.24 14.38
CA LYS A 199 12.35 -4.58 14.42
C LYS A 199 12.24 -5.21 13.03
N SER A 200 13.33 -5.71 12.51
CA SER A 200 13.35 -6.52 11.30
C SER A 200 12.69 -7.88 11.55
N LYS A 201 12.06 -8.45 10.53
CA LYS A 201 11.45 -9.78 10.59
C LYS A 201 12.49 -10.85 10.23
N GLY A 202 12.58 -11.92 11.03
CA GLY A 202 13.44 -13.08 10.74
C GLY A 202 14.94 -12.87 11.01
N ASN A 203 15.78 -13.77 10.50
CA ASN A 203 17.24 -13.69 10.58
C ASN A 203 17.77 -12.69 9.55
N VAL A 204 17.83 -11.43 9.93
CA VAL A 204 18.38 -10.34 9.14
C VAL A 204 19.90 -10.29 9.33
N GLN A 205 20.65 -9.98 8.27
CA GLN A 205 22.07 -9.63 8.40
C GLN A 205 22.17 -8.26 9.09
N ASP A 206 22.42 -8.29 10.39
CA ASP A 206 22.47 -7.09 11.27
C ASP A 206 23.64 -6.12 10.96
N ALA A 207 24.47 -6.42 9.94
CA ALA A 207 25.59 -5.59 9.54
C ALA A 207 25.16 -4.29 8.84
N HIS A 208 23.96 -4.24 8.25
CA HIS A 208 23.46 -3.09 7.50
C HIS A 208 22.44 -2.28 8.30
N GLU A 209 22.22 -1.06 7.85
CA GLU A 209 21.12 -0.20 8.28
C GLU A 209 19.97 -0.21 7.27
N ALA A 210 18.83 0.39 7.66
CA ALA A 210 17.75 0.72 6.74
C ALA A 210 18.22 1.71 5.67
N ILE A 211 17.51 1.77 4.56
CA ILE A 211 17.77 2.76 3.50
C ILE A 211 17.26 4.11 3.98
N ARG A 212 18.18 5.04 4.17
CA ARG A 212 17.93 6.37 4.70
C ARG A 212 18.91 7.40 4.13
N PRO A 213 18.61 8.70 4.21
CA PRO A 213 19.59 9.72 3.90
C PRO A 213 20.80 9.61 4.85
N THR A 214 21.99 9.80 4.34
CA THR A 214 23.22 9.85 5.15
C THR A 214 23.24 11.07 6.05
N MET A 215 22.69 12.18 5.58
CA MET A 215 22.56 13.45 6.29
C MET A 215 21.10 13.90 6.32
N PRO A 216 20.34 13.64 7.41
CA PRO A 216 18.93 14.02 7.53
C PRO A 216 18.67 15.52 7.31
N GLY A 217 19.58 16.40 7.71
CA GLY A 217 19.46 17.84 7.51
C GLY A 217 19.62 18.30 6.05
N LEU A 218 20.05 17.42 5.14
CA LEU A 218 20.16 17.72 3.72
C LEU A 218 18.84 17.44 3.01
N ALA A 219 17.85 18.32 3.26
CA ALA A 219 16.51 18.19 2.70
C ALA A 219 16.52 18.21 1.15
N PRO A 220 15.59 17.48 0.48
CA PRO A 220 15.56 17.36 -0.98
C PRO A 220 15.58 18.69 -1.71
N ALA A 221 14.92 19.71 -1.21
CA ALA A 221 14.88 21.03 -1.83
C ALA A 221 16.28 21.64 -2.05
N ARG A 222 17.25 21.32 -1.18
CA ARG A 222 18.64 21.81 -1.29
C ARG A 222 19.45 21.10 -2.37
N LEU A 223 18.96 19.96 -2.87
CA LEU A 223 19.65 19.13 -3.85
C LEU A 223 19.01 19.19 -5.25
N LYS A 224 17.96 20.01 -5.41
CA LYS A 224 17.16 20.05 -6.64
C LYS A 224 18.00 20.35 -7.88
N ASP A 225 18.98 21.23 -7.76
CA ASP A 225 19.78 21.73 -8.89
C ASP A 225 21.00 20.83 -9.20
N CYS A 226 21.37 19.91 -8.29
CA CYS A 226 22.50 19.00 -8.50
C CYS A 226 22.08 17.55 -8.79
N LEU A 227 20.81 17.21 -8.65
CA LEU A 227 20.26 15.89 -8.93
C LEU A 227 19.54 15.84 -10.27
N SER A 228 19.66 14.74 -10.99
CA SER A 228 18.74 14.45 -12.11
C SER A 228 17.31 14.32 -11.58
N SER A 229 16.31 14.48 -12.46
CA SER A 229 14.91 14.33 -12.09
C SER A 229 14.60 13.00 -11.39
N ASP A 230 15.21 11.91 -11.85
CA ASP A 230 15.03 10.58 -11.27
C ASP A 230 15.70 10.45 -9.90
N GLN A 231 16.94 10.94 -9.79
CA GLN A 231 17.68 10.95 -8.53
C GLN A 231 16.96 11.78 -7.48
N TYR A 232 16.48 12.97 -7.87
CA TYR A 232 15.71 13.83 -6.98
C TYR A 232 14.43 13.14 -6.47
N LYS A 233 13.65 12.53 -7.35
CA LYS A 233 12.41 11.84 -6.99
C LYS A 233 12.67 10.67 -6.02
N LEU A 234 13.69 9.87 -6.30
CA LEU A 234 14.03 8.73 -5.45
C LEU A 234 14.62 9.17 -4.10
N TYR A 235 15.53 10.15 -4.12
CA TYR A 235 16.09 10.72 -2.89
C TYR A 235 14.99 11.31 -2.02
N LYS A 236 14.08 12.11 -2.62
CA LYS A 236 12.94 12.67 -1.90
C LYS A 236 12.06 11.58 -1.28
N LEU A 237 11.78 10.51 -2.00
CA LEU A 237 11.00 9.38 -1.48
C LEU A 237 11.69 8.73 -0.26
N VAL A 238 12.99 8.49 -0.34
CA VAL A 238 13.78 7.92 0.76
C VAL A 238 13.84 8.86 1.95
N TRP A 239 14.08 10.13 1.71
CA TRP A 239 14.20 11.15 2.72
C TRP A 239 12.88 11.38 3.47
N ASP A 240 11.78 11.60 2.72
CA ASP A 240 10.44 11.81 3.27
C ASP A 240 10.04 10.62 4.15
N ARG A 241 10.26 9.39 3.66
CA ARG A 241 9.94 8.17 4.40
C ARG A 241 10.74 8.04 5.69
N PHE A 242 12.04 8.32 5.64
CA PHE A 242 12.91 8.26 6.80
C PHE A 242 12.52 9.28 7.86
N ILE A 243 12.38 10.56 7.50
CA ILE A 243 11.97 11.60 8.44
C ILE A 243 10.59 11.28 9.03
N ALA A 244 9.61 10.94 8.19
CA ALA A 244 8.27 10.54 8.64
C ALA A 244 8.32 9.37 9.63
N SER A 245 9.22 8.40 9.42
CA SER A 245 9.38 7.25 10.32
C SER A 245 9.85 7.65 11.73
N GLN A 246 10.48 8.81 11.89
CA GLN A 246 10.97 9.35 13.15
C GLN A 246 9.99 10.36 13.80
N MET A 247 8.87 10.66 13.13
CA MET A 247 7.86 11.62 13.59
C MET A 247 6.81 10.99 14.51
N ALA A 248 6.07 11.85 15.21
CA ALA A 248 4.90 11.49 15.99
C ALA A 248 3.79 10.90 15.10
N PRO A 249 2.95 10.00 15.64
CA PRO A 249 1.80 9.46 14.91
C PRO A 249 0.77 10.53 14.62
N ALA A 250 -0.01 10.32 13.56
CA ALA A 250 -1.20 11.13 13.31
C ALA A 250 -2.36 10.67 14.22
N LEU A 251 -3.17 11.64 14.65
CA LEU A 251 -4.34 11.43 15.48
C LEU A 251 -5.60 11.86 14.73
N TYR A 252 -6.59 10.99 14.74
CA TYR A 252 -7.86 11.20 14.08
C TYR A 252 -8.99 11.02 15.08
N ASP A 253 -9.83 12.04 15.22
CA ASP A 253 -11.12 11.90 15.89
C ASP A 253 -12.06 11.14 14.95
N THR A 254 -12.45 9.94 15.34
CA THR A 254 -13.34 9.08 14.56
C THR A 254 -14.73 9.06 15.19
N VAL A 255 -15.74 9.12 14.36
CA VAL A 255 -17.14 8.96 14.75
C VAL A 255 -17.75 7.84 13.93
N SER A 256 -18.45 6.94 14.58
CA SER A 256 -19.29 5.91 13.99
C SER A 256 -20.71 6.05 14.53
N ILE A 257 -21.67 6.09 13.64
CA ILE A 257 -23.09 6.24 13.97
C ILE A 257 -23.81 4.99 13.47
N ASP A 258 -24.45 4.30 14.39
CA ASP A 258 -25.36 3.21 14.10
C ASP A 258 -26.78 3.78 14.03
N ILE A 259 -27.52 3.40 12.97
CA ILE A 259 -28.83 3.95 12.64
C ILE A 259 -29.79 2.79 12.41
N ALA A 260 -30.87 2.76 13.18
CA ALA A 260 -31.94 1.80 13.01
C ALA A 260 -33.02 2.34 12.08
N ALA A 261 -33.46 1.49 11.13
CA ALA A 261 -34.59 1.75 10.23
C ALA A 261 -35.49 0.50 10.17
N GLY A 262 -36.46 0.38 11.09
CA GLY A 262 -37.25 -0.84 11.28
C GLY A 262 -36.35 -2.01 11.69
N ALA A 263 -36.36 -3.08 10.91
CA ALA A 263 -35.51 -4.25 11.11
C ALA A 263 -34.08 -4.05 10.59
N TYR A 264 -33.78 -2.95 9.91
CA TYR A 264 -32.54 -2.72 9.21
C TYR A 264 -31.58 -1.81 10.00
N GLY A 265 -30.30 -2.16 9.99
CA GLY A 265 -29.24 -1.37 10.58
C GLY A 265 -28.33 -0.74 9.52
N PHE A 266 -28.22 0.59 9.58
CA PHE A 266 -27.30 1.37 8.76
C PHE A 266 -26.10 1.85 9.58
N LYS A 267 -24.98 2.05 8.93
CA LYS A 267 -23.78 2.59 9.56
C LYS A 267 -23.22 3.75 8.76
N ALA A 268 -22.94 4.84 9.46
CA ALA A 268 -22.15 5.95 8.96
C ALA A 268 -20.87 6.05 9.77
N SER A 269 -19.74 6.34 9.12
CA SER A 269 -18.48 6.54 9.80
C SER A 269 -17.67 7.63 9.11
N GLY A 270 -16.87 8.32 9.89
CA GLY A 270 -15.93 9.30 9.36
C GLY A 270 -14.96 9.76 10.42
N PHE A 271 -14.09 10.70 10.03
CA PHE A 271 -13.06 11.20 10.92
C PHE A 271 -12.68 12.65 10.59
N THR A 272 -12.12 13.31 11.59
CA THR A 272 -11.43 14.59 11.44
C THR A 272 -9.99 14.44 11.90
N VAL A 273 -9.08 15.18 11.27
CA VAL A 273 -7.67 15.19 11.69
C VAL A 273 -7.55 16.05 12.94
N GLN A 274 -7.20 15.44 14.06
CA GLN A 274 -6.88 16.14 15.30
C GLN A 274 -5.43 16.64 15.29
N PHE A 275 -4.51 15.79 14.84
CA PHE A 275 -3.10 16.09 14.67
C PHE A 275 -2.57 15.31 13.46
N ASP A 276 -1.94 16.00 12.52
CA ASP A 276 -1.47 15.38 11.28
C ASP A 276 -0.20 14.54 11.47
N GLY A 277 0.64 14.87 12.47
CA GLY A 277 1.84 14.11 12.76
C GLY A 277 2.70 13.87 11.52
N PHE A 278 3.18 12.65 11.33
CA PHE A 278 4.03 12.28 10.18
C PHE A 278 3.36 12.47 8.81
N THR A 279 2.03 12.57 8.74
CA THR A 279 1.31 12.71 7.46
C THR A 279 1.50 14.07 6.81
N VAL A 280 1.97 15.07 7.55
CA VAL A 280 2.38 16.37 6.98
C VAL A 280 3.45 16.21 5.91
N LEU A 281 4.34 15.22 6.07
CA LEU A 281 5.45 14.95 5.17
C LEU A 281 5.19 13.73 4.26
N TYR A 282 4.56 12.69 4.80
CA TYR A 282 4.34 11.42 4.11
C TYR A 282 2.87 11.01 4.19
N PRO A 283 2.01 11.58 3.35
CA PRO A 283 0.58 11.24 3.35
C PRO A 283 0.39 9.79 2.89
N TYR A 284 -0.51 9.08 3.55
CA TYR A 284 -0.93 7.74 3.22
C TYR A 284 -2.34 7.76 2.66
N GLY A 285 -2.48 7.50 1.34
CA GLY A 285 -3.75 7.32 0.66
C GLY A 285 -4.61 8.59 0.61
N ASP A 286 -5.62 8.55 -0.22
CA ASP A 286 -6.71 9.51 -0.22
C ASP A 286 -7.66 9.12 0.92
N GLU A 287 -7.41 9.61 2.12
CA GLU A 287 -8.40 9.54 3.19
C GLU A 287 -9.48 10.55 2.87
N GLU A 288 -10.56 10.11 2.20
CA GLU A 288 -11.72 10.94 1.96
C GLU A 288 -12.29 11.43 3.30
N LYS A 289 -12.30 12.74 3.48
CA LYS A 289 -12.99 13.38 4.60
C LYS A 289 -14.48 13.12 4.39
N SER A 290 -15.03 12.14 5.09
CA SER A 290 -16.48 11.96 5.09
C SER A 290 -17.12 13.05 5.95
N SER A 291 -18.13 13.73 5.43
CA SER A 291 -18.96 14.61 6.22
C SER A 291 -19.75 13.74 7.21
N ILE A 292 -19.49 13.93 8.50
CA ILE A 292 -20.23 13.27 9.57
C ILE A 292 -21.08 14.33 10.27
N PRO A 293 -22.29 13.97 10.74
CA PRO A 293 -23.06 14.87 11.56
C PRO A 293 -22.28 15.18 12.84
N LYS A 294 -22.17 16.49 13.14
CA LYS A 294 -21.38 16.97 14.29
C LYS A 294 -22.10 16.77 15.62
N HIS A 295 -23.43 16.70 15.60
CA HIS A 295 -24.28 16.79 16.79
C HIS A 295 -25.21 15.58 16.97
N ALA A 296 -25.15 14.57 16.09
CA ALA A 296 -26.00 13.39 16.21
C ALA A 296 -25.89 12.75 17.60
N ALA A 297 -27.03 12.52 18.21
CA ALA A 297 -27.16 11.85 19.49
C ALA A 297 -28.09 10.64 19.35
N GLU A 298 -27.95 9.68 20.27
CA GLU A 298 -28.85 8.53 20.34
C GLU A 298 -30.29 8.98 20.55
N GLY A 299 -31.20 8.43 19.76
CA GLY A 299 -32.63 8.80 19.73
C GLY A 299 -32.97 9.84 18.67
N ASP A 300 -32.02 10.51 18.03
CA ASP A 300 -32.29 11.49 16.98
C ASP A 300 -32.92 10.82 15.76
N VAL A 301 -34.02 11.43 15.26
CA VAL A 301 -34.70 11.02 14.03
C VAL A 301 -34.07 11.78 12.85
N LEU A 302 -33.53 11.06 11.91
CA LEU A 302 -32.88 11.58 10.73
C LEU A 302 -33.85 11.71 9.55
N LYS A 303 -33.65 12.75 8.74
CA LYS A 303 -34.40 12.94 7.50
C LYS A 303 -33.69 12.21 6.35
N VAL A 304 -34.42 11.31 5.71
CA VAL A 304 -33.97 10.64 4.49
C VAL A 304 -34.02 11.62 3.31
N ARG A 305 -32.92 11.84 2.64
CA ARG A 305 -32.85 12.63 1.39
C ARG A 305 -32.92 11.71 0.17
N GLU A 306 -32.23 10.58 0.24
CA GLU A 306 -32.14 9.64 -0.86
C GLU A 306 -31.85 8.23 -0.31
N LEU A 307 -32.49 7.22 -0.90
CA LEU A 307 -32.13 5.80 -0.74
C LEU A 307 -31.72 5.30 -2.12
N LYS A 308 -30.46 4.88 -2.24
CA LYS A 308 -29.89 4.46 -3.52
C LYS A 308 -29.46 3.00 -3.49
N PRO A 309 -30.12 2.13 -4.27
CA PRO A 309 -29.60 0.78 -4.51
C PRO A 309 -28.45 0.86 -5.52
N ASN A 310 -27.39 0.12 -5.26
CA ASN A 310 -26.27 0.00 -6.16
C ASN A 310 -26.01 -1.46 -6.48
N GLN A 311 -25.99 -1.78 -7.77
CA GLN A 311 -25.61 -3.10 -8.27
C GLN A 311 -24.09 -3.21 -8.31
N HIS A 312 -23.59 -4.35 -7.89
CA HIS A 312 -22.17 -4.70 -7.91
C HIS A 312 -22.00 -6.13 -8.40
N PHE A 313 -20.82 -6.39 -8.93
CA PHE A 313 -20.35 -7.75 -9.21
C PHE A 313 -19.01 -7.95 -8.51
N THR A 314 -18.82 -9.14 -7.96
CA THR A 314 -17.49 -9.51 -7.46
C THR A 314 -16.49 -9.47 -8.61
N ALA A 315 -15.27 -9.04 -8.33
CA ALA A 315 -14.21 -8.96 -9.31
C ALA A 315 -13.14 -10.02 -9.02
N PRO A 316 -12.47 -10.55 -10.04
CA PRO A 316 -11.33 -11.44 -9.82
C PRO A 316 -10.20 -10.69 -9.12
N PRO A 317 -9.27 -11.41 -8.49
CA PRO A 317 -8.08 -10.79 -7.94
C PRO A 317 -7.29 -10.09 -9.05
N SER A 318 -6.70 -8.94 -8.74
CA SER A 318 -5.87 -8.21 -9.70
C SER A 318 -4.61 -8.99 -10.06
N ARG A 319 -4.17 -8.86 -11.32
CA ARG A 319 -2.85 -9.35 -11.73
C ARG A 319 -1.76 -8.71 -10.89
N PHE A 320 -0.65 -9.41 -10.74
CA PHE A 320 0.51 -8.84 -10.08
C PHE A 320 1.06 -7.63 -10.85
N THR A 321 1.46 -6.61 -10.10
CA THR A 321 2.41 -5.59 -10.55
C THR A 321 3.80 -5.94 -10.05
N GLU A 322 4.86 -5.24 -10.49
CA GLU A 322 6.19 -5.45 -9.89
C GLU A 322 6.15 -5.26 -8.36
N ALA A 323 5.45 -4.24 -7.88
CA ALA A 323 5.32 -3.96 -6.45
C ALA A 323 4.65 -5.13 -5.70
N SER A 324 3.50 -5.59 -6.17
CA SER A 324 2.78 -6.67 -5.49
C SER A 324 3.47 -8.04 -5.63
N LEU A 325 4.20 -8.27 -6.73
CA LEU A 325 5.02 -9.48 -6.87
C LEU A 325 6.20 -9.48 -5.90
N ILE A 326 6.92 -8.36 -5.77
CA ILE A 326 8.01 -8.22 -4.79
C ILE A 326 7.50 -8.46 -3.38
N LYS A 327 6.34 -7.89 -3.05
CA LYS A 327 5.68 -8.11 -1.75
C LYS A 327 5.36 -9.58 -1.53
N ALA A 328 4.76 -10.26 -2.50
CA ALA A 328 4.45 -11.69 -2.40
C ALA A 328 5.70 -12.56 -2.26
N LEU A 329 6.77 -12.27 -3.00
CA LEU A 329 8.05 -12.95 -2.88
C LEU A 329 8.63 -12.78 -1.48
N GLU A 330 8.66 -11.56 -0.95
CA GLU A 330 9.14 -11.26 0.40
C GLU A 330 8.34 -11.98 1.49
N GLU A 331 7.00 -11.92 1.43
CA GLU A 331 6.10 -12.55 2.39
C GLU A 331 6.25 -14.08 2.43
N ASN A 332 6.59 -14.68 1.30
CA ASN A 332 6.86 -16.11 1.19
C ASN A 332 8.34 -16.47 1.45
N GLY A 333 9.19 -15.52 1.82
CA GLY A 333 10.61 -15.74 2.09
C GLY A 333 11.44 -16.07 0.82
N ILE A 334 10.92 -15.74 -0.36
CA ILE A 334 11.51 -16.03 -1.67
C ILE A 334 12.29 -14.81 -2.15
N GLY A 335 13.51 -15.04 -2.60
CA GLY A 335 14.42 -13.96 -3.00
C GLY A 335 15.14 -13.33 -1.82
N ARG A 336 15.94 -12.31 -2.14
CA ARG A 336 16.73 -11.51 -1.19
C ARG A 336 16.85 -10.08 -1.77
N PRO A 337 17.30 -9.10 -0.99
CA PRO A 337 17.51 -7.73 -1.47
C PRO A 337 18.29 -7.60 -2.78
N SER A 338 19.23 -8.49 -3.03
CA SER A 338 20.02 -8.51 -4.28
C SER A 338 19.30 -9.17 -5.46
N THR A 339 18.21 -9.89 -5.26
CA THR A 339 17.62 -10.76 -6.30
C THR A 339 16.23 -10.35 -6.77
N TYR A 340 15.48 -9.53 -6.04
CA TYR A 340 14.11 -9.15 -6.46
C TYR A 340 14.07 -8.54 -7.86
N SER A 341 14.86 -7.50 -8.12
CA SER A 341 14.92 -6.85 -9.43
C SER A 341 15.45 -7.78 -10.54
N PRO A 342 16.55 -8.55 -10.33
CA PRO A 342 17.00 -9.57 -11.28
C PRO A 342 15.94 -10.62 -11.63
N ILE A 343 15.18 -11.13 -10.67
CA ILE A 343 14.12 -12.12 -10.91
C ILE A 343 13.11 -11.56 -11.91
N ILE A 344 12.57 -10.37 -11.66
CA ILE A 344 11.57 -9.74 -12.53
C ILE A 344 12.16 -9.48 -13.92
N THR A 345 13.39 -8.97 -14.00
CA THR A 345 14.08 -8.73 -15.26
C THR A 345 14.24 -10.05 -16.05
N THR A 346 14.63 -11.12 -15.37
CA THR A 346 14.86 -12.43 -16.00
C THR A 346 13.58 -13.04 -16.56
N ILE A 347 12.49 -13.10 -15.78
CA ILE A 347 11.24 -13.70 -16.26
C ILE A 347 10.63 -12.96 -17.45
N ILE A 348 10.88 -11.64 -17.54
CA ILE A 348 10.44 -10.82 -18.68
C ILE A 348 11.39 -11.03 -19.87
N SER A 349 12.72 -11.01 -19.68
CA SER A 349 13.67 -11.19 -20.76
C SER A 349 13.61 -12.59 -21.41
N HIS A 350 13.19 -13.60 -20.66
CA HIS A 350 12.93 -14.94 -21.16
C HIS A 350 11.54 -15.12 -21.80
N ASN A 351 10.77 -14.03 -21.90
CA ASN A 351 9.41 -14.05 -22.45
C ASN A 351 8.46 -15.02 -21.73
N TYR A 352 8.68 -15.28 -20.44
CA TYR A 352 7.74 -16.04 -19.61
C TYR A 352 6.59 -15.17 -19.14
N VAL A 353 6.88 -13.90 -18.96
CA VAL A 353 5.95 -12.86 -18.48
C VAL A 353 6.12 -11.61 -19.35
N GLU A 354 5.02 -10.99 -19.69
CA GLU A 354 4.98 -9.68 -20.37
C GLU A 354 4.33 -8.62 -19.48
N ARG A 355 4.58 -7.35 -19.83
CA ARG A 355 3.92 -6.21 -19.16
C ARG A 355 2.69 -5.77 -19.96
N GLU A 356 1.56 -5.74 -19.27
CA GLU A 356 0.33 -5.13 -19.77
C GLU A 356 0.06 -3.87 -18.93
N GLY A 357 0.58 -2.73 -19.37
CA GLY A 357 0.64 -1.51 -18.55
C GLY A 357 1.53 -1.70 -17.32
N LYS A 358 0.94 -1.63 -16.12
CA LYS A 358 1.64 -1.92 -14.86
C LYS A 358 1.53 -3.39 -14.43
N ALA A 359 0.63 -4.14 -15.04
CA ALA A 359 0.40 -5.54 -14.70
C ALA A 359 1.42 -6.48 -15.35
N LEU A 360 1.68 -7.59 -14.68
CA LEU A 360 2.47 -8.71 -15.16
C LEU A 360 1.53 -9.83 -15.56
N LYS A 361 1.62 -10.24 -16.82
CA LYS A 361 0.78 -11.30 -17.41
C LYS A 361 1.67 -12.43 -17.91
N PRO A 362 1.31 -13.72 -17.68
CA PRO A 362 2.07 -14.80 -18.24
C PRO A 362 1.84 -14.87 -19.74
N THR A 363 2.88 -15.15 -20.50
CA THR A 363 2.78 -15.47 -21.92
C THR A 363 2.31 -16.92 -22.10
N SER A 364 1.97 -17.31 -23.34
CA SER A 364 1.67 -18.72 -23.64
C SER A 364 2.83 -19.64 -23.25
N LEU A 365 4.07 -19.18 -23.38
CA LEU A 365 5.26 -19.92 -22.95
C LEU A 365 5.31 -20.01 -21.41
N GLY A 366 5.05 -18.92 -20.71
CA GLY A 366 5.01 -18.90 -19.25
C GLY A 366 3.95 -19.81 -18.64
N MET A 367 2.82 -19.99 -19.33
CA MET A 367 1.75 -20.90 -18.89
C MET A 367 2.14 -22.39 -18.97
N VAL A 368 3.14 -22.74 -19.76
CA VAL A 368 3.60 -24.13 -19.98
C VAL A 368 4.79 -24.49 -19.10
N ILE A 369 5.62 -23.51 -18.72
CA ILE A 369 6.81 -23.70 -17.89
C ILE A 369 6.44 -23.79 -16.41
#